data_53144a1efdd526aa4b6113fed0ba6553
#
_entry.id   53144a1efdd526aa4b6113fed0ba6553
#
_cell.length_a   1.000
_cell.length_b   1.000
_cell.length_c   1.000
_cell.angle_alpha   90.00
_cell.angle_beta   90.00
_cell.angle_gamma   90.00
#
_symmetry.space_group_name_H-M   'P 1'
#
loop_
_entity.id
_entity.type
_entity.pdbx_description
1 polymer ?
#
loop_
_entity_poly.entity_id
_entity_poly.type
_entity_poly.pdbx_seq_one_letter_code
_entity_poly.pdbx_strand_id
1 'polypeptide(L)'
;TAVIPAVKHTKTKSWSVPSYRVYTVEIDGSESTDDDPYRYLPQVGELDMYLFGEGRHERLWEALGAHVKTIADSWGLISPETGKMVKKVTGTAFSVWAPNARAVRVVGNFNYWNGRRHAMRSLGSSGIWELFIPGVTAGEVYKYEILTQSGNWIMKADPMERSHEVPPNTGSVVVDSEFKWHDTDWMNKRAKTDAHNGPISIYEVQANSWNRDLGNYRELADHLVDYVQREGFTHVEFMPLTQYPFSGSWGYQVTGYYAVDSRLGSPDDFKYLIDKLHKAGIGVIMDWVPAHFPKDDFALGRFDGTALYEDPDPMRGEHPDWGTYIFNFGRHEVRNFLVANACFWLDEYHVDALRVDAVSSMLYLDYSREAGQWRPNIYGGRENLEAIDFIKEANATAYKNNPGIM
;
A
#
# COMPACT_ATOMS: atom_id res chain seq x y z
N THR A 1 -30.63 -18.84 -8.38
CA THR A 1 -29.61 -18.72 -9.43
C THR A 1 -30.32 -18.56 -10.75
N ALA A 2 -30.13 -17.43 -11.43
CA ALA A 2 -30.64 -17.23 -12.79
C ALA A 2 -29.55 -17.65 -13.78
N VAL A 3 -29.94 -18.37 -14.84
CA VAL A 3 -29.05 -18.70 -15.96
C VAL A 3 -29.42 -17.78 -17.12
N ILE A 4 -28.50 -16.92 -17.51
CA ILE A 4 -28.66 -16.03 -18.67
C ILE A 4 -27.98 -16.71 -19.86
N PRO A 5 -28.75 -17.18 -20.87
CA PRO A 5 -28.15 -17.87 -22.01
C PRO A 5 -27.40 -16.89 -22.91
N ALA A 6 -26.21 -17.30 -23.36
CA ALA A 6 -25.46 -16.55 -24.36
C ALA A 6 -26.20 -16.53 -25.72
N VAL A 7 -26.14 -15.39 -26.42
CA VAL A 7 -26.73 -15.23 -27.75
C VAL A 7 -25.69 -15.48 -28.83
N LYS A 8 -25.98 -16.41 -29.72
CA LYS A 8 -25.10 -16.71 -30.86
C LYS A 8 -25.40 -15.76 -32.03
N HIS A 9 -24.40 -15.01 -32.43
CA HIS A 9 -24.47 -14.14 -33.61
C HIS A 9 -24.04 -14.93 -34.85
N THR A 10 -25.04 -15.28 -35.71
CA THR A 10 -24.79 -16.14 -36.91
C THR A 10 -23.90 -15.45 -37.95
N LYS A 11 -24.01 -14.11 -38.10
CA LYS A 11 -23.19 -13.34 -39.06
C LYS A 11 -21.72 -13.23 -38.67
N THR A 12 -21.42 -13.11 -37.41
CA THR A 12 -20.04 -12.92 -36.93
C THR A 12 -19.42 -14.19 -36.34
N LYS A 13 -20.20 -15.29 -36.29
CA LYS A 13 -19.81 -16.54 -35.61
C LYS A 13 -19.35 -16.35 -34.17
N SER A 14 -19.80 -15.29 -33.50
CA SER A 14 -19.45 -14.91 -32.12
C SER A 14 -20.62 -15.20 -31.18
N TRP A 15 -20.29 -15.26 -29.90
CA TRP A 15 -21.27 -15.35 -28.81
C TRP A 15 -21.22 -14.06 -28.00
N SER A 16 -22.38 -13.56 -27.57
CA SER A 16 -22.45 -12.48 -26.60
C SER A 16 -23.37 -12.85 -25.46
N VAL A 17 -23.06 -12.34 -24.28
CA VAL A 17 -23.99 -12.39 -23.15
C VAL A 17 -24.96 -11.21 -23.34
N PRO A 18 -26.28 -11.42 -23.21
CA PRO A 18 -27.22 -10.30 -23.30
C PRO A 18 -26.96 -9.29 -22.18
N SER A 19 -27.23 -8.03 -22.48
CA SER A 19 -27.19 -6.97 -21.47
C SER A 19 -28.17 -7.31 -20.33
N TYR A 20 -27.69 -7.23 -19.09
CA TYR A 20 -28.50 -7.46 -17.89
C TYR A 20 -28.11 -6.47 -16.80
N ARG A 21 -28.97 -6.30 -15.81
CA ARG A 21 -28.74 -5.54 -14.60
C ARG A 21 -29.05 -6.37 -13.39
N VAL A 22 -28.34 -6.12 -12.32
CA VAL A 22 -28.63 -6.69 -11.02
C VAL A 22 -29.52 -5.73 -10.26
N TYR A 23 -30.69 -6.22 -9.85
CA TYR A 23 -31.58 -5.49 -8.97
C TYR A 23 -31.49 -6.10 -7.57
N THR A 24 -31.36 -5.26 -6.58
CA THR A 24 -31.44 -5.66 -5.17
C THR A 24 -32.69 -5.02 -4.58
N VAL A 25 -33.54 -5.83 -3.97
CA VAL A 25 -34.72 -5.38 -3.22
C VAL A 25 -34.40 -5.54 -1.75
N GLU A 26 -34.42 -4.44 -1.01
CA GLU A 26 -34.23 -4.45 0.44
C GLU A 26 -35.54 -4.83 1.16
N ILE A 27 -35.45 -5.11 2.47
CA ILE A 27 -36.61 -5.54 3.29
C ILE A 27 -37.72 -4.48 3.34
N ASP A 28 -37.37 -3.22 3.23
CA ASP A 28 -38.30 -2.09 3.16
C ASP A 28 -38.98 -1.90 1.77
N GLY A 29 -38.62 -2.74 0.81
CA GLY A 29 -39.11 -2.67 -0.56
C GLY A 29 -38.36 -1.68 -1.45
N SER A 30 -37.30 -1.03 -0.96
CA SER A 30 -36.45 -0.20 -1.82
C SER A 30 -35.71 -1.06 -2.85
N GLU A 31 -35.55 -0.51 -4.05
CA GLU A 31 -34.81 -1.18 -5.13
C GLU A 31 -33.55 -0.38 -5.47
N SER A 32 -32.43 -1.06 -5.55
CA SER A 32 -31.19 -0.53 -6.10
C SER A 32 -30.77 -1.30 -7.34
N THR A 33 -30.17 -0.59 -8.30
CA THR A 33 -29.63 -1.19 -9.51
C THR A 33 -28.13 -1.09 -9.48
N ASP A 34 -27.46 -2.24 -9.43
CA ASP A 34 -26.00 -2.32 -9.43
C ASP A 34 -25.52 -2.89 -10.77
N ASP A 35 -24.34 -2.46 -11.22
CA ASP A 35 -23.65 -3.15 -12.31
C ASP A 35 -22.95 -4.40 -11.72
N ASP A 36 -23.00 -5.50 -12.46
CA ASP A 36 -22.43 -6.77 -11.99
C ASP A 36 -20.88 -6.72 -12.09
N PRO A 37 -20.14 -6.70 -10.97
CA PRO A 37 -18.68 -6.62 -10.98
C PRO A 37 -18.04 -7.85 -11.62
N TYR A 38 -18.72 -9.00 -11.64
CA TYR A 38 -18.17 -10.25 -12.19
C TYR A 38 -18.19 -10.30 -13.73
N ARG A 39 -18.77 -9.29 -14.40
CA ARG A 39 -18.70 -9.13 -15.85
C ARG A 39 -17.32 -8.74 -16.33
N TYR A 40 -16.53 -8.11 -15.47
CA TYR A 40 -15.22 -7.57 -15.79
C TYR A 40 -14.13 -8.59 -15.52
N LEU A 41 -13.17 -8.68 -16.44
CA LEU A 41 -12.01 -9.55 -16.27
C LEU A 41 -11.09 -9.04 -15.15
N PRO A 42 -10.29 -9.94 -14.55
CA PRO A 42 -9.27 -9.54 -13.58
C PRO A 42 -8.35 -8.45 -14.14
N GLN A 43 -7.98 -7.52 -13.29
CA GLN A 43 -7.10 -6.39 -13.64
C GLN A 43 -5.64 -6.67 -13.26
N VAL A 44 -5.37 -7.65 -12.40
CA VAL A 44 -4.02 -8.14 -12.12
C VAL A 44 -3.62 -9.11 -13.23
N GLY A 45 -2.50 -8.82 -13.90
CA GLY A 45 -2.00 -9.58 -15.04
C GLY A 45 -1.23 -10.84 -14.62
N GLU A 46 -1.06 -11.77 -15.58
CA GLU A 46 -0.25 -12.99 -15.36
C GLU A 46 1.21 -12.67 -15.03
N LEU A 47 1.76 -11.62 -15.66
CA LEU A 47 3.12 -11.16 -15.39
C LEU A 47 3.26 -10.65 -13.95
N ASP A 48 2.28 -9.87 -13.47
CA ASP A 48 2.29 -9.34 -12.10
C ASP A 48 2.26 -10.49 -11.08
N MET A 49 1.40 -11.48 -11.30
CA MET A 49 1.30 -12.67 -10.45
C MET A 49 2.60 -13.47 -10.44
N TYR A 50 3.22 -13.63 -11.60
CA TYR A 50 4.50 -14.34 -11.74
C TYR A 50 5.63 -13.60 -11.02
N LEU A 51 5.80 -12.29 -11.27
CA LEU A 51 6.83 -11.48 -10.64
C LEU A 51 6.67 -11.43 -9.12
N PHE A 52 5.45 -11.32 -8.64
CA PHE A 52 5.15 -11.33 -7.21
C PHE A 52 5.48 -12.68 -6.56
N GLY A 53 5.09 -13.80 -7.19
CA GLY A 53 5.43 -15.15 -6.73
C GLY A 53 6.93 -15.43 -6.70
N GLU A 54 7.71 -14.80 -7.59
CA GLU A 54 9.18 -14.85 -7.60
C GLU A 54 9.83 -13.86 -6.61
N GLY A 55 9.03 -13.00 -5.97
CA GLY A 55 9.53 -11.96 -5.07
C GLY A 55 10.27 -10.82 -5.80
N ARG A 56 9.92 -10.52 -7.05
CA ARG A 56 10.66 -9.60 -7.94
C ARG A 56 9.82 -8.48 -8.54
N HIS A 57 8.63 -8.25 -8.03
CA HIS A 57 7.76 -7.18 -8.53
C HIS A 57 8.16 -5.83 -7.93
N GLU A 58 9.11 -5.15 -8.53
CA GLU A 58 9.68 -3.88 -8.02
C GLU A 58 8.64 -2.75 -7.91
N ARG A 59 7.54 -2.81 -8.67
CA ARG A 59 6.42 -1.84 -8.67
C ARG A 59 5.10 -2.49 -8.22
N LEU A 60 5.15 -3.29 -7.17
CA LEU A 60 4.00 -4.05 -6.68
C LEU A 60 2.77 -3.20 -6.39
N TRP A 61 2.96 -1.95 -6.00
CA TRP A 61 1.88 -0.99 -5.73
C TRP A 61 1.05 -0.60 -6.96
N GLU A 62 1.48 -0.94 -8.17
CA GLU A 62 0.67 -0.75 -9.39
C GLU A 62 -0.28 -1.93 -9.65
N ALA A 63 0.03 -3.09 -9.07
CA ALA A 63 -0.73 -4.33 -9.26
C ALA A 63 -1.67 -4.64 -8.10
N LEU A 64 -1.19 -4.49 -6.85
CA LEU A 64 -2.00 -4.73 -5.64
C LEU A 64 -2.49 -3.41 -5.03
N GLY A 65 -3.59 -3.50 -4.27
CA GLY A 65 -4.25 -2.35 -3.66
C GLY A 65 -5.56 -1.98 -4.37
N ALA A 66 -5.97 -0.72 -4.20
CA ALA A 66 -7.17 -0.17 -4.81
C ALA A 66 -6.81 0.86 -5.89
N HIS A 67 -7.18 0.58 -7.14
CA HIS A 67 -6.83 1.40 -8.29
C HIS A 67 -8.08 1.85 -9.05
N VAL A 68 -8.30 3.15 -9.13
CA VAL A 68 -9.33 3.70 -10.03
C VAL A 68 -8.92 3.45 -11.47
N LYS A 69 -9.79 2.77 -12.23
CA LYS A 69 -9.53 2.42 -13.63
C LYS A 69 -10.74 2.72 -14.49
N THR A 70 -10.47 3.19 -15.70
CA THR A 70 -11.49 3.29 -16.76
C THR A 70 -11.20 2.21 -17.79
N ILE A 71 -12.05 1.19 -17.83
CA ILE A 71 -11.91 0.04 -18.73
C ILE A 71 -12.92 0.09 -19.86
N ALA A 72 -12.58 -0.55 -20.99
CA ALA A 72 -13.52 -0.68 -22.09
C ALA A 72 -14.65 -1.63 -21.71
N ASP A 73 -15.90 -1.18 -21.90
CA ASP A 73 -17.04 -2.10 -21.81
C ASP A 73 -17.18 -2.87 -23.13
N SER A 74 -16.79 -4.12 -23.12
CA SER A 74 -16.92 -5.04 -24.24
C SER A 74 -18.28 -5.74 -24.32
N TRP A 75 -19.16 -5.53 -23.33
CA TRP A 75 -20.40 -6.27 -23.17
C TRP A 75 -21.65 -5.57 -23.71
N GLY A 76 -21.50 -4.33 -24.23
CA GLY A 76 -22.59 -3.60 -24.88
C GLY A 76 -23.69 -3.14 -23.92
N LEU A 77 -23.29 -2.71 -22.70
CA LEU A 77 -24.21 -2.05 -21.78
C LEU A 77 -24.89 -0.84 -22.41
N ILE A 78 -26.17 -0.69 -22.16
CA ILE A 78 -26.92 0.50 -22.54
C ILE A 78 -27.10 1.34 -21.27
N SER A 79 -26.65 2.60 -21.31
CA SER A 79 -26.88 3.56 -20.23
C SER A 79 -28.37 3.78 -20.04
N PRO A 80 -28.91 3.65 -18.83
CA PRO A 80 -30.32 3.91 -18.55
C PRO A 80 -30.70 5.37 -18.76
N GLU A 81 -29.75 6.28 -18.53
CA GLU A 81 -29.97 7.71 -18.61
C GLU A 81 -29.98 8.22 -20.06
N THR A 82 -29.11 7.65 -20.88
CA THR A 82 -28.90 8.15 -22.24
C THR A 82 -29.45 7.25 -23.34
N GLY A 83 -29.84 6.01 -23.03
CA GLY A 83 -30.24 4.99 -24.01
C GLY A 83 -29.14 4.58 -25.00
N LYS A 84 -27.88 5.02 -24.76
CA LYS A 84 -26.74 4.74 -25.64
C LYS A 84 -25.84 3.64 -25.05
N MET A 85 -25.15 2.95 -25.95
CA MET A 85 -24.14 1.94 -25.56
C MET A 85 -23.02 2.59 -24.71
N VAL A 86 -22.77 2.03 -23.54
CA VAL A 86 -21.65 2.41 -22.68
C VAL A 86 -20.37 1.86 -23.30
N LYS A 87 -19.42 2.72 -23.61
CA LYS A 87 -18.15 2.32 -24.22
C LYS A 87 -17.03 2.13 -23.21
N LYS A 88 -17.14 2.78 -22.07
CA LYS A 88 -16.15 2.75 -20.98
C LYS A 88 -16.86 2.78 -19.63
N VAL A 89 -16.32 2.05 -18.69
CA VAL A 89 -16.78 2.01 -17.29
C VAL A 89 -15.65 2.40 -16.38
N THR A 90 -15.88 3.37 -15.50
CA THR A 90 -14.95 3.75 -14.44
C THR A 90 -15.37 3.07 -13.14
N GLY A 91 -14.40 2.57 -12.41
CA GLY A 91 -14.58 1.91 -11.14
C GLY A 91 -13.23 1.67 -10.48
N THR A 92 -13.22 0.95 -9.37
CA THR A 92 -12.00 0.61 -8.64
C THR A 92 -11.72 -0.89 -8.73
N ALA A 93 -10.49 -1.24 -9.13
CA ALA A 93 -9.96 -2.58 -9.03
C ALA A 93 -9.32 -2.75 -7.66
N PHE A 94 -9.84 -3.68 -6.87
CA PHE A 94 -9.33 -4.06 -5.55
C PHE A 94 -8.57 -5.37 -5.66
N SER A 95 -7.36 -5.43 -5.14
CA SER A 95 -6.56 -6.66 -5.13
C SER A 95 -5.71 -6.78 -3.87
N VAL A 96 -5.70 -7.97 -3.27
CA VAL A 96 -5.02 -8.25 -2.00
C VAL A 96 -4.44 -9.66 -1.98
N TRP A 97 -3.27 -9.79 -1.37
CA TRP A 97 -2.64 -11.08 -1.12
C TRP A 97 -3.08 -11.68 0.20
N ALA A 98 -3.81 -12.80 0.14
CA ALA A 98 -4.31 -13.54 1.30
C ALA A 98 -4.38 -15.04 0.96
N PRO A 99 -3.23 -15.73 0.82
CA PRO A 99 -3.15 -17.09 0.27
C PRO A 99 -3.82 -18.15 1.14
N ASN A 100 -3.96 -17.89 2.44
CA ASN A 100 -4.59 -18.82 3.37
C ASN A 100 -6.06 -18.46 3.66
N ALA A 101 -6.62 -17.45 3.01
CA ALA A 101 -8.03 -17.12 3.14
C ALA A 101 -8.91 -18.16 2.44
N ARG A 102 -10.07 -18.47 3.03
CA ARG A 102 -11.12 -19.31 2.39
C ARG A 102 -12.02 -18.47 1.48
N ALA A 103 -12.18 -17.18 1.79
CA ALA A 103 -12.89 -16.20 0.98
C ALA A 103 -12.43 -14.79 1.39
N VAL A 104 -12.50 -13.85 0.45
CA VAL A 104 -12.26 -12.43 0.69
C VAL A 104 -13.39 -11.62 0.08
N ARG A 105 -13.78 -10.54 0.74
CA ARG A 105 -14.78 -9.57 0.27
C ARG A 105 -14.25 -8.16 0.44
N VAL A 106 -14.68 -7.27 -0.43
CA VAL A 106 -14.49 -5.82 -0.22
C VAL A 106 -15.73 -5.27 0.48
N VAL A 107 -15.52 -4.53 1.56
CA VAL A 107 -16.57 -3.81 2.29
C VAL A 107 -16.24 -2.33 2.36
N GLY A 108 -17.24 -1.49 2.30
CA GLY A 108 -17.06 -0.04 2.36
C GLY A 108 -18.41 0.69 2.33
N ASN A 109 -18.35 2.02 2.26
CA ASN A 109 -19.57 2.84 2.23
C ASN A 109 -20.45 2.50 1.03
N PHE A 110 -19.84 2.19 -0.12
CA PHE A 110 -20.52 1.85 -1.37
C PHE A 110 -21.38 0.58 -1.31
N ASN A 111 -21.24 -0.26 -0.30
CA ASN A 111 -22.07 -1.45 -0.09
C ASN A 111 -22.59 -1.57 1.34
N TYR A 112 -22.66 -0.45 2.07
CA TYR A 112 -23.13 -0.39 3.46
C TYR A 112 -22.39 -1.38 4.39
N TRP A 113 -21.11 -1.60 4.11
CA TRP A 113 -20.26 -2.55 4.84
C TRP A 113 -20.76 -4.01 4.80
N ASN A 114 -21.54 -4.36 3.78
CA ASN A 114 -22.05 -5.71 3.54
C ASN A 114 -21.30 -6.38 2.37
N GLY A 115 -20.27 -7.16 2.69
CA GLY A 115 -19.40 -7.81 1.70
C GLY A 115 -20.06 -8.91 0.86
N ARG A 116 -21.32 -9.29 1.13
CA ARG A 116 -22.00 -10.35 0.35
C ARG A 116 -22.18 -10.01 -1.12
N ARG A 117 -22.22 -8.72 -1.46
CA ARG A 117 -22.35 -8.22 -2.85
C ARG A 117 -21.02 -8.21 -3.60
N HIS A 118 -19.90 -8.15 -2.88
CA HIS A 118 -18.57 -7.93 -3.46
C HIS A 118 -17.57 -8.98 -2.97
N ALA A 119 -17.93 -10.26 -3.15
CA ALA A 119 -16.99 -11.37 -2.94
C ALA A 119 -15.91 -11.34 -4.02
N MET A 120 -14.65 -11.30 -3.60
CA MET A 120 -13.51 -11.28 -4.52
C MET A 120 -13.28 -12.67 -5.12
N ARG A 121 -12.75 -12.70 -6.34
CA ARG A 121 -12.32 -13.95 -6.99
C ARG A 121 -10.87 -14.26 -6.62
N SER A 122 -10.59 -15.54 -6.38
CA SER A 122 -9.21 -16.00 -6.22
C SER A 122 -8.54 -16.11 -7.60
N LEU A 123 -7.32 -15.60 -7.70
CA LEU A 123 -6.46 -15.75 -8.89
C LEU A 123 -5.56 -16.98 -8.78
N GLY A 124 -6.11 -18.08 -8.28
CA GLY A 124 -5.48 -19.39 -8.23
C GLY A 124 -4.30 -19.47 -7.25
N SER A 125 -3.20 -20.08 -7.70
CA SER A 125 -2.02 -20.36 -6.86
C SER A 125 -1.23 -19.12 -6.44
N SER A 126 -1.52 -17.95 -7.01
CA SER A 126 -0.86 -16.69 -6.62
C SER A 126 -1.22 -16.26 -5.20
N GLY A 127 -2.33 -16.74 -4.65
CA GLY A 127 -2.87 -16.29 -3.36
C GLY A 127 -3.47 -14.89 -3.40
N ILE A 128 -3.57 -14.28 -4.58
CA ILE A 128 -4.16 -12.96 -4.77
C ILE A 128 -5.68 -13.10 -4.96
N TRP A 129 -6.41 -12.21 -4.34
CA TRP A 129 -7.86 -12.02 -4.49
C TRP A 129 -8.10 -10.69 -5.20
N GLU A 130 -9.06 -10.65 -6.11
CA GLU A 130 -9.32 -9.47 -6.94
C GLU A 130 -10.80 -9.29 -7.25
N LEU A 131 -11.23 -8.01 -7.37
CA LEU A 131 -12.54 -7.64 -7.91
C LEU A 131 -12.49 -6.20 -8.43
N PHE A 132 -12.96 -5.99 -9.66
CA PHE A 132 -13.26 -4.64 -10.17
C PHE A 132 -14.70 -4.29 -9.81
N ILE A 133 -14.92 -3.15 -9.13
CA ILE A 133 -16.24 -2.69 -8.72
C ILE A 133 -16.58 -1.41 -9.50
N PRO A 134 -17.52 -1.47 -10.45
CA PRO A 134 -17.96 -0.30 -11.20
C PRO A 134 -18.54 0.79 -10.29
N GLY A 135 -18.30 2.05 -10.64
CA GLY A 135 -18.86 3.20 -9.93
C GLY A 135 -18.19 3.56 -8.61
N VAL A 136 -17.32 2.71 -8.07
CA VAL A 136 -16.49 3.04 -6.90
C VAL A 136 -15.31 3.87 -7.35
N THR A 137 -15.11 5.05 -6.76
CA THR A 137 -14.09 6.03 -7.16
C THR A 137 -13.30 6.57 -5.97
N ALA A 138 -12.42 7.53 -6.20
CA ALA A 138 -11.62 8.16 -5.15
C ALA A 138 -12.48 8.73 -4.01
N GLY A 139 -11.96 8.63 -2.78
CA GLY A 139 -12.61 9.07 -1.55
C GLY A 139 -13.44 7.99 -0.85
N GLU A 140 -13.74 6.87 -1.51
CA GLU A 140 -14.46 5.77 -0.89
C GLU A 140 -13.62 5.08 0.19
N VAL A 141 -14.23 4.86 1.36
CA VAL A 141 -13.60 4.14 2.47
C VAL A 141 -13.92 2.65 2.34
N TYR A 142 -12.90 1.82 2.51
CA TYR A 142 -13.04 0.38 2.37
C TYR A 142 -12.14 -0.43 3.33
N LYS A 143 -12.46 -1.71 3.47
CA LYS A 143 -11.64 -2.76 4.08
C LYS A 143 -11.81 -4.07 3.35
N TYR A 144 -10.94 -5.03 3.67
CA TYR A 144 -11.14 -6.43 3.29
C TYR A 144 -11.75 -7.21 4.45
N GLU A 145 -12.84 -7.94 4.17
CA GLU A 145 -13.44 -8.93 5.07
C GLU A 145 -12.92 -10.31 4.65
N ILE A 146 -12.14 -10.96 5.51
CA ILE A 146 -11.39 -12.18 5.20
C ILE A 146 -11.93 -13.34 6.02
N LEU A 147 -12.34 -14.42 5.34
CA LEU A 147 -12.72 -15.69 5.98
C LEU A 147 -11.47 -16.53 6.22
N THR A 148 -11.09 -16.67 7.47
CA THR A 148 -9.91 -17.44 7.87
C THR A 148 -10.14 -18.95 7.76
N GLN A 149 -9.06 -19.73 7.85
CA GLN A 149 -9.14 -21.20 7.89
C GLN A 149 -9.94 -21.72 9.10
N SER A 150 -9.94 -20.98 10.21
CA SER A 150 -10.75 -21.31 11.41
C SER A 150 -12.24 -21.07 11.23
N GLY A 151 -12.66 -20.44 10.12
CA GLY A 151 -14.07 -20.16 9.83
C GLY A 151 -14.57 -18.80 10.36
N ASN A 152 -13.69 -17.97 10.91
CA ASN A 152 -14.03 -16.63 11.40
C ASN A 152 -13.85 -15.59 10.30
N TRP A 153 -14.77 -14.63 10.23
CA TRP A 153 -14.57 -13.42 9.43
C TRP A 153 -13.80 -12.38 10.25
N ILE A 154 -12.72 -11.88 9.68
CA ILE A 154 -11.92 -10.78 10.24
C ILE A 154 -11.90 -9.61 9.25
N MET A 155 -11.73 -8.39 9.76
CA MET A 155 -11.75 -7.18 8.97
C MET A 155 -10.37 -6.54 8.98
N LYS A 156 -9.79 -6.27 7.78
CA LYS A 156 -8.42 -5.77 7.61
C LYS A 156 -8.39 -4.54 6.72
N ALA A 157 -7.56 -3.56 7.08
CA ALA A 157 -7.15 -2.51 6.16
C ALA A 157 -6.32 -3.10 5.02
N ASP A 158 -6.23 -2.40 3.91
CA ASP A 158 -5.45 -2.84 2.75
C ASP A 158 -3.94 -2.65 3.02
N PRO A 159 -3.12 -3.70 2.96
CA PRO A 159 -1.67 -3.58 3.11
C PRO A 159 -1.01 -2.64 2.10
N MET A 160 -1.66 -2.45 0.94
CA MET A 160 -1.20 -1.61 -0.17
C MET A 160 -1.98 -0.28 -0.27
N GLU A 161 -2.71 0.09 0.76
CA GLU A 161 -3.47 1.35 0.80
C GLU A 161 -2.57 2.56 0.54
N ARG A 162 -3.06 3.50 -0.25
CA ARG A 162 -2.34 4.76 -0.52
C ARG A 162 -2.81 5.92 0.34
N SER A 163 -3.94 5.76 1.01
CA SER A 163 -4.48 6.68 2.00
C SER A 163 -5.31 5.93 3.02
N HIS A 164 -5.41 6.50 4.19
CA HIS A 164 -6.09 5.92 5.35
C HIS A 164 -7.01 6.97 5.96
N GLU A 165 -8.08 6.54 6.64
CA GLU A 165 -8.86 7.44 7.49
C GLU A 165 -8.00 8.01 8.60
N VAL A 166 -8.38 9.20 9.08
CA VAL A 166 -7.72 9.80 10.26
C VAL A 166 -8.04 8.94 11.49
N PRO A 167 -7.01 8.50 12.24
CA PRO A 167 -7.22 7.77 13.48
C PRO A 167 -8.13 8.53 14.47
N PRO A 168 -9.02 7.85 15.21
CA PRO A 168 -9.02 6.41 15.48
C PRO A 168 -9.72 5.53 14.44
N ASN A 169 -10.22 6.08 13.35
CA ASN A 169 -10.78 5.29 12.25
C ASN A 169 -9.68 4.43 11.61
N THR A 170 -10.07 3.33 10.98
CA THR A 170 -9.14 2.29 10.53
C THR A 170 -9.44 1.78 9.11
N GLY A 171 -10.15 2.57 8.32
CA GLY A 171 -10.46 2.24 6.92
C GLY A 171 -9.38 2.74 5.98
N SER A 172 -9.12 1.97 4.94
CA SER A 172 -8.35 2.40 3.78
C SER A 172 -9.20 3.31 2.90
N VAL A 173 -8.57 4.26 2.20
CA VAL A 173 -9.28 5.20 1.33
C VAL A 173 -8.79 5.05 -0.10
N VAL A 174 -9.71 4.95 -1.05
CA VAL A 174 -9.39 4.91 -2.49
C VAL A 174 -8.81 6.23 -2.93
N VAL A 175 -7.65 6.21 -3.59
CA VAL A 175 -6.95 7.39 -4.09
C VAL A 175 -6.86 7.35 -5.62
N ASP A 176 -7.12 8.49 -6.23
CA ASP A 176 -6.81 8.76 -7.65
C ASP A 176 -6.05 10.09 -7.67
N SER A 177 -4.70 10.01 -7.69
CA SER A 177 -3.84 11.19 -7.59
C SER A 177 -3.79 11.93 -8.91
N GLU A 178 -4.08 13.23 -8.87
CA GLU A 178 -3.95 14.14 -10.02
C GLU A 178 -2.73 15.07 -9.87
N PHE A 179 -1.84 14.80 -8.90
CA PHE A 179 -0.69 15.65 -8.63
C PHE A 179 0.27 15.70 -9.81
N LYS A 180 0.72 16.90 -10.14
CA LYS A 180 1.73 17.14 -11.18
C LYS A 180 3.00 17.67 -10.55
N TRP A 181 4.08 16.91 -10.71
CA TRP A 181 5.40 17.29 -10.25
C TRP A 181 5.96 18.47 -11.03
N HIS A 182 6.68 19.36 -10.34
CA HIS A 182 7.37 20.50 -10.94
C HIS A 182 8.87 20.54 -10.54
N ASP A 183 9.40 19.44 -10.09
CA ASP A 183 10.76 19.25 -9.57
C ASP A 183 11.74 18.62 -10.58
N THR A 184 11.41 18.65 -11.85
CA THR A 184 12.22 18.02 -12.92
C THR A 184 13.70 18.45 -12.89
N ASP A 185 13.96 19.72 -12.59
CA ASP A 185 15.35 20.23 -12.52
C ASP A 185 16.11 19.61 -11.34
N TRP A 186 15.44 19.46 -10.19
CA TRP A 186 15.97 18.77 -9.02
C TRP A 186 16.30 17.32 -9.33
N MET A 187 15.34 16.56 -9.89
CA MET A 187 15.50 15.15 -10.24
C MET A 187 16.65 14.94 -11.24
N ASN A 188 16.78 15.80 -12.25
CA ASN A 188 17.89 15.77 -13.20
C ASN A 188 19.24 16.08 -12.56
N LYS A 189 19.28 17.00 -11.59
CA LYS A 189 20.48 17.32 -10.81
C LYS A 189 20.85 16.14 -9.90
N ARG A 190 19.87 15.60 -9.16
CA ARG A 190 20.06 14.44 -8.27
C ARG A 190 20.70 13.26 -9.03
N ALA A 191 20.14 12.89 -10.17
CA ALA A 191 20.63 11.77 -10.97
C ALA A 191 22.10 11.89 -11.42
N LYS A 192 22.68 13.09 -11.38
CA LYS A 192 24.08 13.36 -11.75
C LYS A 192 24.98 13.67 -10.56
N THR A 193 24.42 13.72 -9.36
CA THR A 193 25.15 14.08 -8.13
C THR A 193 25.68 12.82 -7.47
N ASP A 194 26.93 12.86 -7.03
CA ASP A 194 27.47 11.85 -6.13
C ASP A 194 27.13 12.25 -4.69
N ALA A 195 26.02 11.70 -4.19
CA ALA A 195 25.50 12.01 -2.86
C ALA A 195 26.46 11.56 -1.72
N HIS A 196 27.30 10.54 -1.99
CA HIS A 196 28.20 10.01 -0.97
C HIS A 196 29.45 10.87 -0.71
N ASN A 197 29.85 11.69 -1.69
CA ASN A 197 31.07 12.50 -1.59
C ASN A 197 30.79 14.02 -1.49
N GLY A 198 29.52 14.41 -1.48
CA GLY A 198 29.11 15.81 -1.32
C GLY A 198 28.96 16.22 0.15
N PRO A 199 29.08 17.52 0.46
CA PRO A 199 28.74 18.01 1.81
C PRO A 199 27.25 17.96 2.04
N ILE A 200 26.83 17.36 3.16
CA ILE A 200 25.42 17.21 3.54
C ILE A 200 25.22 17.77 4.94
N SER A 201 24.18 18.59 5.11
CA SER A 201 23.69 19.07 6.39
C SER A 201 22.20 18.74 6.49
N ILE A 202 21.83 17.94 7.50
CA ILE A 202 20.48 17.38 7.63
C ILE A 202 19.77 18.05 8.82
N TYR A 203 18.53 18.47 8.61
CA TYR A 203 17.62 18.91 9.66
C TYR A 203 16.52 17.86 9.86
N GLU A 204 16.56 17.17 11.00
CA GLU A 204 15.57 16.18 11.38
C GLU A 204 14.30 16.83 11.94
N VAL A 205 13.13 16.40 11.46
CA VAL A 205 11.84 17.02 11.78
C VAL A 205 10.80 15.96 12.14
N GLN A 206 10.17 16.15 13.30
CA GLN A 206 8.92 15.47 13.63
C GLN A 206 7.76 16.40 13.20
N ALA A 207 7.14 16.08 12.05
CA ALA A 207 6.21 17.00 11.37
C ALA A 207 5.00 17.42 12.21
N ASN A 208 4.44 16.50 13.02
CA ASN A 208 3.27 16.75 13.85
C ASN A 208 3.55 17.68 15.07
N SER A 209 4.81 17.93 15.39
CA SER A 209 5.18 18.73 16.58
C SER A 209 6.13 19.89 16.30
N TRP A 210 6.69 19.98 15.10
CA TRP A 210 7.67 21.01 14.72
C TRP A 210 7.13 22.43 14.90
N ASN A 211 5.91 22.66 14.47
CA ASN A 211 5.17 23.87 14.80
C ASN A 211 3.69 23.52 15.02
N ARG A 212 3.21 23.67 16.26
CA ARG A 212 1.86 23.28 16.66
C ARG A 212 0.75 24.16 16.10
N ASP A 213 1.10 25.30 15.54
CA ASP A 213 0.15 26.20 14.89
C ASP A 213 -0.12 25.80 13.44
N LEU A 214 0.67 24.85 12.87
CA LEU A 214 0.49 24.33 11.52
C LEU A 214 -0.24 23.00 11.57
N GLY A 215 -1.30 22.89 10.76
CA GLY A 215 -2.22 21.74 10.81
C GLY A 215 -2.08 20.75 9.68
N ASN A 216 -1.28 21.02 8.63
CA ASN A 216 -1.22 20.18 7.43
C ASN A 216 0.10 20.28 6.65
N TYR A 217 0.30 19.35 5.70
CA TYR A 217 1.50 19.29 4.86
C TYR A 217 1.76 20.59 4.07
N ARG A 218 0.72 21.29 3.59
CA ARG A 218 0.89 22.50 2.79
C ARG A 218 1.39 23.68 3.62
N GLU A 219 0.78 23.89 4.79
CA GLU A 219 1.24 24.91 5.74
C GLU A 219 2.66 24.61 6.22
N LEU A 220 2.94 23.32 6.53
CA LEU A 220 4.29 22.89 6.91
C LEU A 220 5.30 23.22 5.80
N ALA A 221 4.96 22.99 4.54
CA ALA A 221 5.86 23.24 3.40
C ALA A 221 6.31 24.70 3.33
N ASP A 222 5.37 25.64 3.46
CA ASP A 222 5.65 27.07 3.34
C ASP A 222 6.60 27.56 4.43
N HIS A 223 6.38 27.12 5.68
CA HIS A 223 7.20 27.56 6.82
C HIS A 223 8.54 26.80 6.93
N LEU A 224 8.54 25.52 6.62
CA LEU A 224 9.75 24.68 6.74
C LEU A 224 10.81 25.06 5.71
N VAL A 225 10.38 25.36 4.47
CA VAL A 225 11.30 25.82 3.42
C VAL A 225 12.05 27.07 3.83
N ASP A 226 11.34 28.08 4.32
CA ASP A 226 11.95 29.35 4.77
C ASP A 226 12.93 29.14 5.93
N TYR A 227 12.56 28.28 6.87
CA TYR A 227 13.41 27.95 8.01
C TYR A 227 14.70 27.25 7.59
N VAL A 228 14.59 26.18 6.80
CA VAL A 228 15.71 25.34 6.38
C VAL A 228 16.69 26.11 5.49
N GLN A 229 16.19 26.97 4.57
CA GLN A 229 17.03 27.84 3.74
C GLN A 229 17.78 28.88 4.60
N ARG A 230 17.10 29.50 5.55
CA ARG A 230 17.73 30.51 6.45
C ARG A 230 18.83 29.91 7.32
N GLU A 231 18.61 28.69 7.83
CA GLU A 231 19.60 27.98 8.67
C GLU A 231 20.71 27.29 7.84
N GLY A 232 20.54 27.18 6.53
CA GLY A 232 21.56 26.65 5.60
C GLY A 232 21.67 25.14 5.56
N PHE A 233 20.63 24.38 5.93
CA PHE A 233 20.58 22.94 5.76
C PHE A 233 20.35 22.56 4.31
N THR A 234 20.94 21.43 3.88
CA THR A 234 20.81 20.89 2.53
C THR A 234 19.66 19.92 2.37
N HIS A 235 19.29 19.23 3.45
CA HIS A 235 18.24 18.21 3.47
C HIS A 235 17.37 18.34 4.71
N VAL A 236 16.13 17.88 4.58
CA VAL A 236 15.20 17.62 5.69
C VAL A 236 15.04 16.13 5.82
N GLU A 237 15.21 15.61 7.04
CA GLU A 237 14.87 14.23 7.38
C GLU A 237 13.56 14.23 8.18
N PHE A 238 12.52 13.65 7.62
CA PHE A 238 11.27 13.46 8.33
C PHE A 238 11.30 12.18 9.14
N MET A 239 11.09 12.29 10.47
CA MET A 239 10.68 11.14 11.28
C MET A 239 9.47 10.48 10.63
N PRO A 240 9.17 9.18 10.91
CA PRO A 240 8.26 8.41 10.08
C PRO A 240 6.94 9.13 9.78
N LEU A 241 6.65 9.31 8.49
CA LEU A 241 5.41 9.90 7.97
C LEU A 241 4.52 8.85 7.27
N THR A 242 4.88 7.58 7.36
CA THR A 242 3.98 6.47 7.00
C THR A 242 2.83 6.40 7.99
N GLN A 243 1.65 5.97 7.52
CA GLN A 243 0.44 5.91 8.33
C GLN A 243 0.61 5.04 9.58
N TYR A 244 0.20 5.57 10.73
CA TYR A 244 0.28 4.89 12.03
C TYR A 244 -0.88 5.33 12.96
N PRO A 245 -1.40 4.45 13.85
CA PRO A 245 -2.55 4.76 14.70
C PRO A 245 -2.20 5.48 16.00
N PHE A 246 -1.05 5.13 16.60
CA PHE A 246 -0.68 5.55 17.94
C PHE A 246 0.34 6.71 17.92
N SER A 247 -0.14 7.93 18.18
CA SER A 247 0.70 9.15 18.15
C SER A 247 1.90 9.11 19.10
N GLY A 248 1.81 8.38 20.21
CA GLY A 248 2.91 8.18 21.15
C GLY A 248 4.10 7.39 20.59
N SER A 249 3.93 6.70 19.48
CA SER A 249 5.02 6.01 18.77
C SER A 249 5.85 6.92 17.88
N TRP A 250 5.43 8.18 17.66
CA TRP A 250 6.07 9.12 16.74
C TRP A 250 6.20 8.64 15.29
N GLY A 251 5.38 7.66 14.91
CA GLY A 251 5.38 7.04 13.59
C GLY A 251 6.15 5.72 13.48
N TYR A 252 6.84 5.27 14.53
CA TYR A 252 7.61 4.03 14.51
C TYR A 252 6.77 2.75 14.63
N GLN A 253 5.45 2.86 14.82
CA GLN A 253 4.51 1.72 14.78
C GLN A 253 3.59 1.80 13.56
N VAL A 254 4.17 1.53 12.40
CA VAL A 254 3.52 1.68 11.09
C VAL A 254 2.44 0.63 10.87
N THR A 255 1.26 1.07 10.42
CA THR A 255 0.16 0.17 9.99
C THR A 255 -0.11 0.25 8.49
N GLY A 256 0.12 1.40 7.85
CA GLY A 256 -0.08 1.61 6.41
C GLY A 256 1.23 1.97 5.70
N TYR A 257 1.96 0.96 5.21
CA TYR A 257 3.29 1.12 4.64
C TYR A 257 3.34 1.93 3.34
N TYR A 258 2.24 1.99 2.61
CA TYR A 258 2.12 2.71 1.33
C TYR A 258 1.26 3.98 1.45
N ALA A 259 0.84 4.34 2.66
CA ALA A 259 0.08 5.55 2.94
C ALA A 259 0.89 6.54 3.78
N VAL A 260 0.64 7.83 3.55
CA VAL A 260 1.17 8.92 4.37
C VAL A 260 0.31 9.13 5.61
N ASP A 261 0.87 9.77 6.66
CA ASP A 261 0.11 10.13 7.86
C ASP A 261 -1.08 11.03 7.50
N SER A 262 -2.27 10.47 7.58
CA SER A 262 -3.52 11.12 7.22
C SER A 262 -3.91 12.31 8.11
N ARG A 263 -3.28 12.46 9.29
CA ARG A 263 -3.51 13.60 10.18
C ARG A 263 -3.07 14.93 9.56
N LEU A 264 -2.05 14.88 8.70
CA LEU A 264 -1.46 16.06 8.07
C LEU A 264 -2.03 16.35 6.68
N GLY A 265 -2.82 15.46 6.11
CA GLY A 265 -3.44 15.68 4.80
C GLY A 265 -3.41 14.48 3.86
N SER A 266 -3.65 14.76 2.60
CA SER A 266 -3.72 13.75 1.53
C SER A 266 -2.33 13.37 1.00
N PRO A 267 -2.23 12.26 0.23
CA PRO A 267 -1.03 11.93 -0.53
C PRO A 267 -0.53 13.09 -1.43
N ASP A 268 -1.44 13.79 -2.07
CA ASP A 268 -1.10 14.93 -2.95
C ASP A 268 -0.58 16.14 -2.16
N ASP A 269 -1.03 16.34 -0.92
CA ASP A 269 -0.49 17.37 -0.03
C ASP A 269 0.94 17.08 0.41
N PHE A 270 1.26 15.79 0.64
CA PHE A 270 2.62 15.38 0.93
C PHE A 270 3.54 15.51 -0.31
N LYS A 271 3.05 15.16 -1.50
CA LYS A 271 3.77 15.42 -2.76
C LYS A 271 4.03 16.92 -2.94
N TYR A 272 3.09 17.78 -2.59
CA TYR A 272 3.27 19.24 -2.61
C TYR A 272 4.40 19.71 -1.68
N LEU A 273 4.47 19.17 -0.47
CA LEU A 273 5.56 19.47 0.47
C LEU A 273 6.93 19.15 -0.13
N ILE A 274 7.07 17.95 -0.73
CA ILE A 274 8.34 17.53 -1.34
C ILE A 274 8.67 18.39 -2.57
N ASP A 275 7.71 18.64 -3.45
CA ASP A 275 7.88 19.50 -4.64
C ASP A 275 8.36 20.91 -4.26
N LYS A 276 7.83 21.45 -3.16
CA LYS A 276 8.26 22.76 -2.61
C LYS A 276 9.70 22.74 -2.10
N LEU A 277 10.09 21.71 -1.34
CA LEU A 277 11.45 21.52 -0.84
C LEU A 277 12.44 21.40 -2.00
N HIS A 278 12.13 20.58 -2.99
CA HIS A 278 12.95 20.40 -4.20
C HIS A 278 13.14 21.70 -4.98
N LYS A 279 12.08 22.48 -5.18
CA LYS A 279 12.16 23.81 -5.81
C LYS A 279 13.05 24.79 -5.05
N ALA A 280 13.11 24.64 -3.73
CA ALA A 280 13.99 25.44 -2.88
C ALA A 280 15.44 24.92 -2.84
N GLY A 281 15.73 23.81 -3.54
CA GLY A 281 17.05 23.19 -3.55
C GLY A 281 17.37 22.35 -2.33
N ILE A 282 16.32 21.86 -1.62
CA ILE A 282 16.41 21.09 -0.39
C ILE A 282 16.00 19.65 -0.69
N GLY A 283 16.86 18.67 -0.36
CA GLY A 283 16.57 17.25 -0.47
C GLY A 283 15.69 16.74 0.69
N VAL A 284 15.02 15.62 0.45
CA VAL A 284 14.09 15.01 1.41
C VAL A 284 14.54 13.59 1.74
N ILE A 285 14.75 13.34 3.02
CA ILE A 285 15.03 12.02 3.59
C ILE A 285 13.79 11.56 4.34
N MET A 286 13.38 10.32 4.16
CA MET A 286 12.27 9.74 4.88
C MET A 286 12.75 8.62 5.80
N ASP A 287 12.31 8.66 7.04
CA ASP A 287 12.54 7.58 8.00
C ASP A 287 11.64 6.39 7.63
N TRP A 288 12.24 5.25 7.32
CA TRP A 288 11.61 4.02 6.86
C TRP A 288 11.77 2.92 7.90
N VAL A 289 10.66 2.28 8.26
CA VAL A 289 10.58 1.31 9.38
C VAL A 289 10.29 -0.11 8.85
N PRO A 290 11.23 -0.79 8.17
CA PRO A 290 11.00 -2.13 7.62
C PRO A 290 11.24 -3.26 8.62
N ALA A 291 11.63 -2.94 9.87
CA ALA A 291 12.03 -3.93 10.85
C ALA A 291 10.86 -4.67 11.49
N HIS A 292 9.79 -3.95 11.78
CA HIS A 292 8.68 -4.44 12.60
C HIS A 292 7.40 -3.68 12.34
N PHE A 293 6.28 -4.21 12.85
CA PHE A 293 4.97 -3.56 12.81
C PHE A 293 4.14 -3.89 14.04
N PRO A 294 3.16 -3.04 14.44
CA PRO A 294 2.36 -3.24 15.64
C PRO A 294 1.34 -4.38 15.46
N LYS A 295 0.80 -4.85 16.57
CA LYS A 295 -0.15 -5.96 16.64
C LYS A 295 -1.62 -5.54 16.48
N ASP A 296 -1.88 -4.38 15.92
CA ASP A 296 -3.24 -3.86 15.70
C ASP A 296 -4.05 -4.81 14.83
N ASP A 297 -5.23 -5.21 15.29
CA ASP A 297 -6.05 -6.25 14.67
C ASP A 297 -6.49 -5.91 13.24
N PHE A 298 -6.64 -4.62 12.93
CA PHE A 298 -7.04 -4.16 11.59
C PHE A 298 -5.89 -4.13 10.58
N ALA A 299 -4.62 -4.23 11.01
CA ALA A 299 -3.42 -4.08 10.20
C ALA A 299 -2.81 -5.43 9.78
N LEU A 300 -1.47 -5.47 9.58
CA LEU A 300 -0.76 -6.61 8.99
C LEU A 300 -0.73 -7.87 9.86
N GLY A 301 -0.77 -7.72 11.19
CA GLY A 301 -0.67 -8.86 12.12
C GLY A 301 -1.75 -9.91 11.88
N ARG A 302 -1.35 -11.17 11.70
CA ARG A 302 -2.26 -12.29 11.41
C ARG A 302 -3.22 -11.98 10.26
N PHE A 303 -2.73 -11.39 9.17
CA PHE A 303 -3.51 -10.75 8.14
C PHE A 303 -4.62 -11.63 7.54
N ASP A 304 -4.35 -12.87 7.21
CA ASP A 304 -5.33 -13.84 6.72
C ASP A 304 -5.75 -14.89 7.77
N GLY A 305 -5.49 -14.59 9.04
CA GLY A 305 -5.67 -15.50 10.18
C GLY A 305 -4.43 -16.33 10.50
N THR A 306 -3.38 -16.20 9.72
CA THR A 306 -2.09 -16.86 9.92
C THR A 306 -0.96 -15.86 10.09
N ALA A 307 0.24 -16.31 10.49
CA ALA A 307 1.45 -15.49 10.43
C ALA A 307 1.85 -15.28 8.97
N LEU A 308 1.26 -14.27 8.31
CA LEU A 308 1.46 -14.03 6.88
C LEU A 308 2.67 -13.13 6.62
N TYR A 309 2.70 -11.96 7.26
CA TYR A 309 3.79 -11.00 7.16
C TYR A 309 4.88 -11.22 8.19
N GLU A 310 4.54 -11.73 9.35
CA GLU A 310 5.45 -12.05 10.45
C GLU A 310 5.96 -13.50 10.42
N ASP A 311 7.07 -13.76 11.12
CA ASP A 311 7.54 -15.13 11.37
C ASP A 311 6.60 -15.83 12.37
N PRO A 312 6.17 -17.08 12.12
CA PRO A 312 5.29 -17.82 13.02
C PRO A 312 5.91 -18.22 14.35
N ASP A 313 7.25 -18.31 14.45
CA ASP A 313 7.96 -18.58 15.70
C ASP A 313 8.14 -17.28 16.49
N PRO A 314 7.54 -17.11 17.68
CA PRO A 314 7.69 -15.89 18.49
C PRO A 314 9.15 -15.56 18.84
N MET A 315 10.04 -16.56 18.89
CA MET A 315 11.47 -16.34 19.13
C MET A 315 12.18 -15.67 17.93
N ARG A 316 11.51 -15.56 16.79
CA ARG A 316 11.99 -14.86 15.58
C ARG A 316 11.04 -13.73 15.15
N GLY A 317 9.74 -13.87 15.40
CA GLY A 317 8.67 -13.05 14.86
C GLY A 317 8.14 -11.97 15.79
N GLU A 318 8.67 -11.82 17.00
CA GLU A 318 8.18 -10.81 17.95
C GLU A 318 9.34 -10.07 18.65
N HIS A 319 9.16 -8.76 18.86
CA HIS A 319 9.99 -7.95 19.75
C HIS A 319 9.32 -7.86 21.12
N PRO A 320 9.86 -8.52 22.17
CA PRO A 320 9.25 -8.53 23.51
C PRO A 320 9.20 -7.14 24.17
N ASP A 321 10.24 -6.33 23.95
CA ASP A 321 10.38 -4.99 24.51
C ASP A 321 9.51 -3.94 23.85
N TRP A 322 9.21 -4.08 22.55
CA TRP A 322 8.36 -3.13 21.81
C TRP A 322 6.91 -3.62 21.64
N GLY A 323 6.65 -4.91 21.92
CA GLY A 323 5.34 -5.51 21.74
C GLY A 323 4.90 -5.61 20.27
N THR A 324 5.85 -5.61 19.33
CA THR A 324 5.60 -5.64 17.89
C THR A 324 5.91 -6.99 17.27
N TYR A 325 5.40 -7.23 16.05
CA TYR A 325 5.82 -8.33 15.19
C TYR A 325 7.05 -7.95 14.37
N ILE A 326 7.86 -8.96 14.02
CA ILE A 326 9.02 -8.85 13.11
C ILE A 326 8.60 -9.44 11.77
N PHE A 327 8.92 -8.75 10.67
CA PHE A 327 8.68 -9.25 9.33
C PHE A 327 9.42 -10.56 9.04
N ASN A 328 8.76 -11.47 8.34
CA ASN A 328 9.38 -12.70 7.84
C ASN A 328 10.20 -12.39 6.57
N PHE A 329 11.44 -11.94 6.73
CA PHE A 329 12.34 -11.60 5.62
C PHE A 329 12.70 -12.81 4.74
N GLY A 330 12.48 -14.04 5.21
CA GLY A 330 12.68 -15.27 4.43
C GLY A 330 11.54 -15.57 3.46
N ARG A 331 10.35 -14.95 3.61
CA ARG A 331 9.23 -15.14 2.71
C ARG A 331 9.35 -14.20 1.50
N HIS A 332 9.37 -14.77 0.29
CA HIS A 332 9.59 -14.01 -0.94
C HIS A 332 8.61 -12.85 -1.13
N GLU A 333 7.33 -13.08 -0.87
CA GLU A 333 6.27 -12.08 -1.03
C GLU A 333 6.40 -10.95 0.00
N VAL A 334 6.80 -11.25 1.23
CA VAL A 334 7.02 -10.26 2.30
C VAL A 334 8.25 -9.42 1.97
N ARG A 335 9.33 -10.05 1.54
CA ARG A 335 10.53 -9.35 1.07
C ARG A 335 10.21 -8.45 -0.11
N ASN A 336 9.44 -8.95 -1.08
CA ASN A 336 8.97 -8.17 -2.22
C ASN A 336 8.11 -6.97 -1.79
N PHE A 337 7.19 -7.16 -0.84
CA PHE A 337 6.39 -6.09 -0.26
C PHE A 337 7.27 -4.96 0.29
N LEU A 338 8.32 -5.27 1.03
CA LEU A 338 9.23 -4.28 1.63
C LEU A 338 10.16 -3.63 0.59
N VAL A 339 10.74 -4.39 -0.34
CA VAL A 339 11.58 -3.83 -1.43
C VAL A 339 10.78 -2.90 -2.31
N ALA A 340 9.57 -3.30 -2.72
CA ALA A 340 8.68 -2.45 -3.49
C ALA A 340 8.25 -1.21 -2.70
N ASN A 341 8.10 -1.31 -1.37
CA ASN A 341 7.80 -0.17 -0.51
C ASN A 341 8.92 0.87 -0.51
N ALA A 342 10.19 0.45 -0.42
CA ALA A 342 11.31 1.37 -0.56
C ALA A 342 11.29 2.08 -1.93
N CYS A 343 11.08 1.32 -3.03
CA CYS A 343 10.96 1.88 -4.36
C CYS A 343 9.78 2.85 -4.49
N PHE A 344 8.65 2.53 -3.87
CA PHE A 344 7.46 3.38 -3.88
C PHE A 344 7.72 4.79 -3.34
N TRP A 345 8.40 4.93 -2.21
CA TRP A 345 8.74 6.24 -1.67
C TRP A 345 9.70 7.02 -2.56
N LEU A 346 10.65 6.32 -3.19
CA LEU A 346 11.60 6.94 -4.11
C LEU A 346 10.96 7.33 -5.45
N ASP A 347 10.06 6.49 -6.00
CA ASP A 347 9.48 6.67 -7.33
C ASP A 347 8.22 7.56 -7.32
N GLU A 348 7.31 7.32 -6.38
CA GLU A 348 6.01 8.02 -6.34
C GLU A 348 6.06 9.35 -5.57
N TYR A 349 6.96 9.44 -4.60
CA TYR A 349 7.11 10.64 -3.76
C TYR A 349 8.41 11.38 -3.98
N HIS A 350 9.28 10.91 -4.88
CA HIS A 350 10.55 11.54 -5.23
C HIS A 350 11.51 11.78 -4.04
N VAL A 351 11.34 11.08 -2.91
CA VAL A 351 12.29 11.23 -1.79
C VAL A 351 13.71 10.91 -2.21
N ASP A 352 14.69 11.59 -1.64
CA ASP A 352 16.09 11.53 -2.06
C ASP A 352 16.90 10.51 -1.28
N ALA A 353 16.37 10.08 -0.13
CA ALA A 353 17.01 9.09 0.71
C ALA A 353 16.01 8.38 1.62
N LEU A 354 16.39 7.20 2.08
CA LEU A 354 15.70 6.48 3.13
C LEU A 354 16.65 6.29 4.33
N ARG A 355 16.24 6.76 5.49
CA ARG A 355 16.87 6.39 6.75
C ARG A 355 16.21 5.13 7.25
N VAL A 356 16.97 4.05 7.42
CA VAL A 356 16.42 2.76 7.84
C VAL A 356 16.44 2.65 9.35
N ASP A 357 15.26 2.54 9.96
CA ASP A 357 15.10 2.41 11.39
C ASP A 357 15.43 1.00 11.90
N ALA A 358 15.92 0.91 13.14
CA ALA A 358 16.10 -0.32 13.93
C ALA A 358 16.92 -1.43 13.23
N VAL A 359 17.93 -1.08 12.41
CA VAL A 359 18.72 -2.05 11.62
C VAL A 359 19.34 -3.14 12.48
N SER A 360 19.86 -2.82 13.67
CA SER A 360 20.45 -3.83 14.58
C SER A 360 19.45 -4.90 14.99
N SER A 361 18.17 -4.54 15.16
CA SER A 361 17.11 -5.49 15.50
C SER A 361 16.78 -6.44 14.34
N MET A 362 17.04 -5.99 13.10
CA MET A 362 16.87 -6.81 11.90
C MET A 362 18.04 -7.78 11.72
N LEU A 363 19.27 -7.29 11.93
CA LEU A 363 20.50 -8.04 11.65
C LEU A 363 20.81 -9.14 12.65
N TYR A 364 20.29 -9.03 13.89
CA TYR A 364 20.69 -9.94 14.98
C TYR A 364 19.47 -10.59 15.62
N LEU A 365 19.41 -11.94 15.53
CA LEU A 365 18.32 -12.77 16.06
C LEU A 365 18.23 -12.75 17.60
N ASP A 366 19.32 -12.40 18.28
CA ASP A 366 19.41 -12.26 19.74
C ASP A 366 19.19 -10.82 20.25
N TYR A 367 18.79 -9.89 19.37
CA TYR A 367 18.54 -8.50 19.75
C TYR A 367 17.51 -8.42 20.89
N SER A 368 17.86 -7.74 22.00
CA SER A 368 17.02 -7.58 23.20
C SER A 368 16.45 -8.91 23.76
N ARG A 369 17.22 -10.01 23.67
CA ARG A 369 16.80 -11.33 24.15
C ARG A 369 17.85 -11.97 25.02
N GLU A 370 17.39 -12.67 26.05
CA GLU A 370 18.23 -13.48 26.90
C GLU A 370 18.63 -14.82 26.24
N ALA A 371 19.62 -15.47 26.78
CA ALA A 371 20.03 -16.79 26.33
C ALA A 371 18.85 -17.78 26.40
N GLY A 372 18.59 -18.49 25.31
CA GLY A 372 17.46 -19.41 25.15
C GLY A 372 16.13 -18.78 24.72
N GLN A 373 16.08 -17.46 24.55
CA GLN A 373 14.87 -16.74 24.09
C GLN A 373 14.88 -16.39 22.59
N TRP A 374 15.85 -16.92 21.84
CA TRP A 374 16.00 -16.69 20.42
C TRP A 374 16.41 -17.97 19.68
N ARG A 375 16.23 -17.98 18.37
CA ARG A 375 16.63 -19.10 17.49
C ARG A 375 17.86 -18.71 16.70
N PRO A 376 18.93 -19.50 16.71
CA PRO A 376 20.10 -19.26 15.86
C PRO A 376 19.76 -19.46 14.37
N ASN A 377 20.60 -18.90 13.51
CA ASN A 377 20.53 -19.17 12.06
C ASN A 377 20.97 -20.61 11.75
N ILE A 378 20.89 -20.98 10.46
CA ILE A 378 21.22 -22.36 10.00
C ILE A 378 22.66 -22.79 10.28
N TYR A 379 23.54 -21.86 10.59
CA TYR A 379 24.94 -22.12 10.94
C TYR A 379 25.20 -22.04 12.46
N GLY A 380 24.17 -21.81 13.25
CA GLY A 380 24.29 -21.68 14.72
C GLY A 380 24.66 -20.27 15.19
N GLY A 381 24.76 -19.29 14.31
CA GLY A 381 25.10 -17.90 14.60
C GLY A 381 23.88 -17.03 14.95
N ARG A 382 24.16 -15.80 15.36
CA ARG A 382 23.19 -14.80 15.76
C ARG A 382 22.70 -13.91 14.60
N GLU A 383 23.39 -13.93 13.48
CA GLU A 383 23.08 -13.10 12.32
C GLU A 383 21.78 -13.58 11.68
N ASN A 384 20.85 -12.65 11.40
CA ASN A 384 19.64 -12.91 10.62
C ASN A 384 20.00 -12.84 9.12
N LEU A 385 20.33 -13.99 8.54
CA LEU A 385 20.80 -14.05 7.16
C LEU A 385 19.76 -13.58 6.16
N GLU A 386 18.49 -13.87 6.41
CA GLU A 386 17.37 -13.48 5.57
C GLU A 386 17.19 -11.94 5.57
N ALA A 387 17.34 -11.29 6.72
CA ALA A 387 17.29 -9.83 6.82
C ALA A 387 18.51 -9.16 6.17
N ILE A 388 19.70 -9.76 6.30
CA ILE A 388 20.91 -9.27 5.62
C ILE A 388 20.73 -9.31 4.11
N ASP A 389 20.18 -10.39 3.57
CA ASP A 389 19.92 -10.52 2.14
C ASP A 389 18.83 -9.55 1.68
N PHE A 390 17.79 -9.35 2.48
CA PHE A 390 16.75 -8.34 2.20
C PHE A 390 17.35 -6.93 2.11
N ILE A 391 18.20 -6.50 3.07
CA ILE A 391 18.80 -5.15 3.04
C ILE A 391 19.69 -4.97 1.81
N LYS A 392 20.47 -6.00 1.45
CA LYS A 392 21.30 -5.97 0.22
C LYS A 392 20.44 -5.81 -1.03
N GLU A 393 19.35 -6.56 -1.12
CA GLU A 393 18.41 -6.50 -2.24
C GLU A 393 17.72 -5.13 -2.31
N ALA A 394 17.21 -4.62 -1.18
CA ALA A 394 16.58 -3.31 -1.11
C ALA A 394 17.53 -2.20 -1.57
N ASN A 395 18.76 -2.17 -1.08
CA ASN A 395 19.77 -1.21 -1.49
C ASN A 395 20.10 -1.35 -2.99
N ALA A 396 20.37 -2.56 -3.47
CA ALA A 396 20.71 -2.79 -4.87
C ALA A 396 19.58 -2.34 -5.82
N THR A 397 18.33 -2.61 -5.46
CA THR A 397 17.16 -2.24 -6.26
C THR A 397 16.92 -0.73 -6.22
N ALA A 398 16.99 -0.11 -5.04
CA ALA A 398 16.80 1.32 -4.86
C ALA A 398 17.83 2.13 -5.67
N TYR A 399 19.13 1.82 -5.55
CA TYR A 399 20.19 2.50 -6.30
C TYR A 399 20.16 2.25 -7.81
N LYS A 400 19.75 1.05 -8.23
CA LYS A 400 19.59 0.71 -9.66
C LYS A 400 18.51 1.58 -10.31
N ASN A 401 17.39 1.77 -9.63
CA ASN A 401 16.21 2.43 -10.19
C ASN A 401 16.25 3.96 -9.98
N ASN A 402 16.95 4.43 -8.95
CA ASN A 402 16.96 5.83 -8.54
C ASN A 402 18.40 6.38 -8.43
N PRO A 403 19.03 6.80 -9.53
CA PRO A 403 20.38 7.35 -9.49
C PRO A 403 20.48 8.61 -8.61
N GLY A 404 21.55 8.70 -7.82
CA GLY A 404 21.87 9.86 -6.97
C GLY A 404 21.13 9.93 -5.64
N ILE A 405 20.41 8.88 -5.24
CA ILE A 405 19.82 8.76 -3.89
C ILE A 405 20.87 8.39 -2.83
N MET A 406 20.50 8.52 -1.57
CA MET A 406 21.30 8.10 -0.40
C MET A 406 20.60 6.97 0.37
#